data_b44ece34d629d18349f65a6c0c0c59d4
#
_entry.id   b44ece34d629d18349f65a6c0c0c59d4
#
_cell.length_a   1.000
_cell.length_b   1.000
_cell.length_c   1.000
_cell.angle_alpha   90.00
_cell.angle_beta   90.00
_cell.angle_gamma   90.00
#
_symmetry.space_group_name_H-M   'P 1'
#
loop_
_entity.id
_entity.type
_entity.pdbx_description
1 polymer ?
#
loop_
_entity_poly.entity_id
_entity_poly.type
_entity_poly.pdbx_seq_one_letter_code
_entity_poly.pdbx_strand_id
1 'polypeptide(L)'
;MPNNEPKEVHANDQRKARLPELRGVYIYGDYQTGRVWGLRHDGKAVTWHHELAHTPLALVSFGEGLDGELYLVDYERTKTIHRLVPNPRAGQQSTFPRKLSETGLFADAARQTPAVGVLPYDINAKQWADFTTSERWMAAPGSEPVSIDEKGVWRFPDGAVLAKTVSIEMERGVPSSQRRLETQILHREAGAWLPYTYRWNAEQTEATLAASGV
;
A
#
# COMPACT_ATOMS: atom_id res chain seq x y z
N MET A 1 -5.49 24.01 -38.00
CA MET A 1 -5.13 23.01 -36.99
C MET A 1 -4.25 23.74 -35.97
N PRO A 2 -4.64 23.88 -34.72
CA PRO A 2 -3.78 24.53 -33.74
C PRO A 2 -2.69 23.55 -33.29
N ASN A 3 -1.44 24.04 -33.35
CA ASN A 3 -0.26 23.34 -32.82
C ASN A 3 -0.43 23.06 -31.33
N ASN A 4 -0.48 21.79 -30.99
CA ASN A 4 -0.52 21.32 -29.61
C ASN A 4 0.93 21.00 -29.18
N GLU A 5 1.76 22.04 -29.09
CA GLU A 5 3.07 21.89 -28.45
C GLU A 5 2.86 21.78 -26.96
N PRO A 6 3.50 20.80 -26.28
CA PRO A 6 3.45 20.72 -24.84
C PRO A 6 4.04 22.03 -24.27
N LYS A 7 3.24 22.71 -23.46
CA LYS A 7 3.74 23.90 -22.74
C LYS A 7 4.82 23.40 -21.78
N GLU A 8 6.06 23.78 -22.06
CA GLU A 8 7.16 23.63 -21.11
C GLU A 8 6.79 24.35 -19.82
N VAL A 9 6.53 23.61 -18.78
CA VAL A 9 6.48 24.16 -17.43
C VAL A 9 7.94 24.34 -17.02
N HIS A 10 8.44 25.55 -17.17
CA HIS A 10 9.78 25.92 -16.73
C HIS A 10 9.90 25.64 -15.24
N ALA A 11 10.86 24.78 -14.87
CA ALA A 11 11.28 24.59 -13.49
C ALA A 11 11.74 25.95 -12.95
N ASN A 12 10.90 26.60 -12.17
CA ASN A 12 11.19 27.93 -11.66
C ASN A 12 12.10 27.84 -10.44
N ASP A 13 12.92 28.86 -10.25
CA ASP A 13 13.94 29.02 -9.21
C ASP A 13 13.31 29.00 -7.79
N GLN A 14 13.19 27.82 -7.22
CA GLN A 14 12.59 27.59 -5.90
C GLN A 14 13.52 28.07 -4.77
N ARG A 15 13.70 29.38 -4.65
CA ARG A 15 14.63 29.99 -3.68
C ARG A 15 14.22 29.80 -2.22
N LYS A 16 12.99 29.37 -1.93
CA LYS A 16 12.46 29.16 -0.59
C LYS A 16 11.73 27.81 -0.39
N ALA A 17 11.86 26.88 -1.32
CA ALA A 17 11.19 25.60 -1.22
C ALA A 17 11.64 24.84 0.03
N ARG A 18 10.68 24.21 0.72
CA ARG A 18 10.93 23.38 1.92
C ARG A 18 11.68 22.10 1.62
N LEU A 19 11.71 21.70 0.34
CA LEU A 19 12.39 20.51 -0.17
C LEU A 19 13.41 20.93 -1.24
N PRO A 20 14.52 21.55 -0.86
CA PRO A 20 15.52 22.06 -1.81
C PRO A 20 16.13 20.96 -2.67
N GLU A 21 16.12 19.70 -2.23
CA GLU A 21 16.56 18.53 -2.97
C GLU A 21 15.71 18.24 -4.20
N LEU A 22 14.47 18.73 -4.24
CA LEU A 22 13.56 18.58 -5.38
C LEU A 22 13.72 19.70 -6.43
N ARG A 23 14.64 20.64 -6.22
CA ARG A 23 14.91 21.68 -7.20
C ARG A 23 15.35 21.08 -8.55
N GLY A 24 14.70 21.50 -9.63
CA GLY A 24 14.96 20.97 -10.97
C GLY A 24 14.47 19.53 -11.19
N VAL A 25 13.65 19.00 -10.29
CA VAL A 25 12.97 17.72 -10.45
C VAL A 25 11.62 17.96 -11.13
N TYR A 26 11.34 17.23 -12.20
CA TYR A 26 10.00 17.13 -12.76
C TYR A 26 9.14 16.23 -11.88
N ILE A 27 8.04 16.76 -11.33
CA ILE A 27 7.15 16.04 -10.43
C ILE A 27 5.84 15.73 -11.14
N TYR A 28 5.39 14.50 -11.02
CA TYR A 28 4.13 14.03 -11.57
C TYR A 28 3.44 13.02 -10.62
N GLY A 29 2.15 12.80 -10.82
CA GLY A 29 1.36 11.91 -9.97
C GLY A 29 0.33 11.14 -10.76
N ASP A 30 -0.16 10.09 -10.14
CA ASP A 30 -1.23 9.24 -10.67
C ASP A 30 -2.52 9.43 -9.86
N TYR A 31 -3.62 9.65 -10.58
CA TYR A 31 -4.94 9.91 -9.98
C TYR A 31 -5.50 8.74 -9.17
N GLN A 32 -5.35 7.52 -9.68
CA GLN A 32 -5.98 6.35 -9.06
C GLN A 32 -5.20 5.85 -7.84
N THR A 33 -3.87 5.81 -7.97
CA THR A 33 -3.00 5.26 -6.92
C THR A 33 -2.54 6.29 -5.91
N GLY A 34 -2.69 7.60 -6.21
CA GLY A 34 -2.23 8.69 -5.35
C GLY A 34 -0.71 8.76 -5.20
N ARG A 35 0.03 8.07 -6.06
CA ARG A 35 1.50 8.10 -6.05
C ARG A 35 2.03 9.35 -6.70
N VAL A 36 3.10 9.88 -6.15
CA VAL A 36 3.82 11.05 -6.66
C VAL A 36 5.26 10.63 -6.92
N TRP A 37 5.74 10.92 -8.12
CA TRP A 37 7.11 10.64 -8.53
C TRP A 37 7.85 11.91 -8.90
N GLY A 38 9.17 11.85 -8.78
CA GLY A 38 10.06 12.85 -9.33
C GLY A 38 11.04 12.23 -10.31
N LEU A 39 11.39 12.96 -11.36
CA LEU A 39 12.44 12.57 -12.29
C LEU A 39 13.37 13.73 -12.64
N ARG A 40 14.62 13.40 -12.97
CA ARG A 40 15.57 14.31 -13.61
C ARG A 40 15.97 13.74 -14.96
N HIS A 41 16.20 14.63 -15.89
CA HIS A 41 16.55 14.31 -17.27
C HIS A 41 17.68 15.23 -17.74
N ASP A 42 18.67 14.69 -18.41
CA ASP A 42 19.84 15.43 -18.93
C ASP A 42 19.72 15.87 -20.40
N GLY A 43 18.52 15.71 -20.98
CA GLY A 43 18.25 15.93 -22.40
C GLY A 43 18.39 14.67 -23.27
N LYS A 44 18.98 13.58 -22.74
CA LYS A 44 19.19 12.32 -23.46
C LYS A 44 18.54 11.14 -22.74
N ALA A 45 18.62 11.11 -21.42
CA ALA A 45 18.13 10.01 -20.60
C ALA A 45 17.58 10.50 -19.24
N VAL A 46 16.73 9.69 -18.63
CA VAL A 46 16.33 9.87 -17.23
C VAL A 46 17.50 9.48 -16.34
N THR A 47 18.03 10.46 -15.60
CA THR A 47 19.20 10.29 -14.73
C THR A 47 18.84 9.97 -13.29
N TRP A 48 17.59 10.29 -12.90
CA TRP A 48 17.06 10.02 -11.57
C TRP A 48 15.53 9.89 -11.65
N HIS A 49 14.98 8.86 -11.02
CA HIS A 49 13.55 8.62 -10.96
C HIS A 49 13.19 7.91 -9.66
N HIS A 50 12.39 8.54 -8.81
CA HIS A 50 11.98 7.99 -7.52
C HIS A 50 10.55 8.33 -7.18
N GLU A 51 9.90 7.44 -6.45
CA GLU A 51 8.64 7.72 -5.77
C GLU A 51 8.93 8.66 -4.58
N LEU A 52 8.25 9.80 -4.56
CA LEU A 52 8.39 10.82 -3.52
C LEU A 52 7.38 10.61 -2.39
N ALA A 53 6.16 10.21 -2.76
CA ALA A 53 5.10 9.96 -1.80
C ALA A 53 4.09 8.95 -2.35
N HIS A 54 3.52 8.16 -1.45
CA HIS A 54 2.33 7.36 -1.70
C HIS A 54 1.22 7.88 -0.78
N THR A 55 0.18 8.42 -1.38
CA THR A 55 -0.90 9.11 -0.68
C THR A 55 -2.25 8.46 -0.98
N PRO A 56 -3.26 8.63 -0.15
CA PRO A 56 -4.62 8.22 -0.48
C PRO A 56 -5.36 9.24 -1.35
N LEU A 57 -4.68 10.23 -1.94
CA LEU A 57 -5.29 11.33 -2.68
C LEU A 57 -5.65 10.93 -4.12
N ALA A 58 -6.71 11.51 -4.65
CA ALA A 58 -7.06 11.46 -6.07
C ALA A 58 -6.49 12.71 -6.77
N LEU A 59 -5.23 12.62 -7.18
CA LEU A 59 -4.44 13.75 -7.68
C LEU A 59 -4.86 14.14 -9.09
N VAL A 60 -5.37 15.36 -9.27
CA VAL A 60 -5.83 15.86 -10.59
C VAL A 60 -4.96 16.97 -11.16
N SER A 61 -4.19 17.66 -10.33
CA SER A 61 -3.37 18.79 -10.78
C SER A 61 -2.27 19.11 -9.78
N PHE A 62 -1.30 19.88 -10.26
CA PHE A 62 -0.26 20.51 -9.47
C PHE A 62 -0.32 22.01 -9.70
N GLY A 63 0.06 22.77 -8.68
CA GLY A 63 0.19 24.22 -8.75
C GLY A 63 1.47 24.68 -8.07
N GLU A 64 2.04 25.79 -8.50
CA GLU A 64 3.19 26.41 -7.89
C GLU A 64 2.77 27.72 -7.23
N GLY A 65 3.18 27.92 -5.99
CA GLY A 65 2.96 29.15 -5.25
C GLY A 65 3.97 30.25 -5.65
N LEU A 66 3.69 31.48 -5.23
CA LEU A 66 4.59 32.61 -5.46
C LEU A 66 5.95 32.46 -4.79
N ASP A 67 6.04 31.61 -3.80
CA ASP A 67 7.25 31.24 -3.06
C ASP A 67 7.99 30.04 -3.68
N GLY A 68 7.49 29.51 -4.81
CA GLY A 68 8.03 28.33 -5.49
C GLY A 68 7.69 27.00 -4.80
N GLU A 69 6.75 27.01 -3.85
CA GLU A 69 6.27 25.77 -3.21
C GLU A 69 5.33 25.03 -4.16
N LEU A 70 5.46 23.70 -4.21
CA LEU A 70 4.61 22.84 -5.02
C LEU A 70 3.37 22.38 -4.22
N TYR A 71 2.22 22.60 -4.81
CA TYR A 71 0.93 22.17 -4.28
C TYR A 71 0.34 21.06 -5.12
N LEU A 72 -0.33 20.12 -4.46
CA LEU A 72 -1.04 18.98 -5.04
C LEU A 72 -2.54 19.20 -4.83
N VAL A 73 -3.34 19.04 -5.88
CA VAL A 73 -4.79 19.21 -5.81
C VAL A 73 -5.45 17.84 -5.77
N ASP A 74 -6.21 17.57 -4.70
CA ASP A 74 -7.04 16.39 -4.54
C ASP A 74 -8.49 16.69 -4.93
N TYR A 75 -9.03 15.88 -5.84
CA TYR A 75 -10.38 16.08 -6.37
C TYR A 75 -11.48 15.43 -5.53
N GLU A 76 -11.26 14.19 -5.07
CA GLU A 76 -12.36 13.38 -4.51
C GLU A 76 -12.26 13.12 -3.01
N ARG A 77 -11.06 12.82 -2.51
CA ARG A 77 -10.86 12.25 -1.16
C ARG A 77 -11.01 13.31 -0.08
N THR A 78 -10.17 14.30 -0.12
CA THR A 78 -10.17 15.40 0.87
C THR A 78 -10.75 16.69 0.30
N LYS A 79 -10.75 16.84 -1.03
CA LYS A 79 -11.18 18.04 -1.77
C LYS A 79 -10.40 19.30 -1.33
N THR A 80 -9.14 19.12 -1.01
CA THR A 80 -8.25 20.17 -0.50
C THR A 80 -6.96 20.24 -1.30
N ILE A 81 -6.17 21.27 -1.01
CA ILE A 81 -4.84 21.47 -1.57
C ILE A 81 -3.82 20.96 -0.54
N HIS A 82 -2.90 20.13 -1.01
CA HIS A 82 -1.84 19.53 -0.22
C HIS A 82 -0.48 20.04 -0.67
N ARG A 83 0.56 19.75 0.09
CA ARG A 83 1.96 19.99 -0.29
C ARG A 83 2.83 18.83 0.18
N LEU A 84 3.96 18.64 -0.47
CA LEU A 84 5.01 17.77 0.02
C LEU A 84 5.71 18.42 1.23
N VAL A 85 6.03 17.60 2.22
CA VAL A 85 6.81 18.02 3.39
C VAL A 85 7.92 17.01 3.62
N PRO A 86 9.05 17.39 4.25
CA PRO A 86 10.07 16.44 4.63
C PRO A 86 9.47 15.31 5.47
N ASN A 87 9.82 14.06 5.15
CA ASN A 87 9.39 12.94 5.95
C ASN A 87 10.13 12.96 7.31
N PRO A 88 9.42 13.18 8.44
CA PRO A 88 10.07 13.23 9.75
C PRO A 88 10.67 11.89 10.18
N ARG A 89 10.33 10.81 9.48
CA ARG A 89 10.86 9.46 9.70
C ARG A 89 11.87 9.06 8.62
N ALA A 90 12.38 9.99 7.81
CA ALA A 90 13.39 9.69 6.80
C ALA A 90 14.64 9.07 7.47
N GLY A 91 15.10 7.96 6.93
CA GLY A 91 16.25 7.23 7.48
C GLY A 91 15.97 6.37 8.72
N GLN A 92 14.75 6.42 9.28
CA GLN A 92 14.36 5.47 10.33
C GLN A 92 14.05 4.12 9.69
N GLN A 93 14.55 3.04 10.29
CA GLN A 93 14.14 1.70 9.89
C GLN A 93 12.66 1.52 10.23
N SER A 94 11.90 1.00 9.27
CA SER A 94 10.51 0.63 9.50
C SER A 94 10.44 -0.43 10.59
N THR A 95 9.62 -0.20 11.61
CA THR A 95 9.27 -1.20 12.63
C THR A 95 8.19 -2.17 12.16
N PHE A 96 7.73 -2.03 10.92
CA PHE A 96 6.72 -2.91 10.36
C PHE A 96 7.25 -4.35 10.28
N PRO A 97 6.49 -5.35 10.73
CA PRO A 97 6.91 -6.74 10.78
C PRO A 97 7.43 -7.25 9.43
N ARG A 98 8.63 -7.80 9.41
CA ARG A 98 9.24 -8.35 8.19
C ARG A 98 8.92 -9.83 8.01
N LYS A 99 8.52 -10.52 9.09
CA LYS A 99 8.11 -11.91 9.12
C LYS A 99 6.66 -12.03 9.55
N LEU A 100 5.96 -13.02 9.03
CA LEU A 100 4.57 -13.27 9.41
C LEU A 100 4.44 -13.60 10.90
N SER A 101 5.41 -14.32 11.47
CA SER A 101 5.48 -14.63 12.90
C SER A 101 5.57 -13.38 13.80
N GLU A 102 6.07 -12.26 13.27
CA GLU A 102 6.23 -11.01 14.01
C GLU A 102 4.96 -10.14 13.99
N THR A 103 3.94 -10.51 13.21
CA THR A 103 2.71 -9.71 13.06
C THR A 103 1.77 -9.82 14.25
N GLY A 104 1.94 -10.80 15.11
CA GLY A 104 1.01 -11.09 16.19
C GLY A 104 -0.30 -11.76 15.77
N LEU A 105 -0.51 -12.04 14.48
CA LEU A 105 -1.71 -12.72 13.99
C LEU A 105 -1.76 -14.22 14.34
N PHE A 106 -0.60 -14.83 14.48
CA PHE A 106 -0.49 -16.26 14.76
C PHE A 106 0.35 -16.50 16.00
N ALA A 107 -0.15 -17.36 16.90
CA ALA A 107 0.64 -17.90 17.99
C ALA A 107 1.72 -18.88 17.48
N ASP A 108 1.43 -19.55 16.36
CA ASP A 108 2.37 -20.36 15.59
C ASP A 108 2.12 -20.10 14.10
N ALA A 109 3.01 -19.32 13.49
CA ALA A 109 2.89 -18.97 12.09
C ALA A 109 3.06 -20.18 11.16
N ALA A 110 3.98 -21.11 11.48
CA ALA A 110 4.22 -22.28 10.67
C ALA A 110 2.99 -23.22 10.60
N ARG A 111 2.22 -23.29 11.68
CA ARG A 111 0.96 -24.05 11.73
C ARG A 111 -0.27 -23.21 11.45
N GLN A 112 -0.08 -21.90 11.29
CA GLN A 112 -1.18 -20.91 11.19
C GLN A 112 -2.19 -21.01 12.34
N THR A 113 -1.70 -21.33 13.54
CA THR A 113 -2.51 -21.32 14.75
C THR A 113 -2.79 -19.86 15.11
N PRO A 114 -4.05 -19.39 15.07
CA PRO A 114 -4.35 -17.99 15.32
C PRO A 114 -4.01 -17.59 16.76
N ALA A 115 -3.56 -16.37 16.94
CA ALA A 115 -3.36 -15.77 18.26
C ALA A 115 -4.70 -15.49 18.95
N VAL A 116 -4.67 -15.25 20.27
CA VAL A 116 -5.87 -14.87 21.02
C VAL A 116 -6.46 -13.58 20.44
N GLY A 117 -7.76 -13.58 20.14
CA GLY A 117 -8.47 -12.45 19.54
C GLY A 117 -8.45 -12.41 18.01
N VAL A 118 -7.74 -13.32 17.36
CA VAL A 118 -7.79 -13.52 15.91
C VAL A 118 -8.83 -14.58 15.57
N LEU A 119 -9.82 -14.20 14.76
CA LEU A 119 -10.97 -15.05 14.43
C LEU A 119 -10.86 -15.56 13.00
N PRO A 120 -11.02 -16.87 12.76
CA PRO A 120 -11.17 -17.39 11.42
C PRO A 120 -12.53 -16.96 10.83
N TYR A 121 -12.57 -16.72 9.53
CA TYR A 121 -13.82 -16.47 8.80
C TYR A 121 -13.77 -17.06 7.42
N ASP A 122 -14.93 -17.23 6.79
CA ASP A 122 -15.02 -17.63 5.38
C ASP A 122 -15.97 -16.69 4.64
N ILE A 123 -15.96 -16.80 3.31
CA ILE A 123 -16.84 -16.05 2.41
C ILE A 123 -17.90 -16.98 1.83
N ASN A 124 -19.15 -16.48 1.71
CA ASN A 124 -20.27 -17.27 1.22
C ASN A 124 -20.13 -17.70 -0.25
N ALA A 125 -19.52 -16.82 -1.08
CA ALA A 125 -19.25 -17.09 -2.49
C ALA A 125 -17.73 -17.16 -2.71
N LYS A 126 -17.20 -18.36 -2.78
CA LYS A 126 -15.78 -18.59 -3.06
C LYS A 126 -15.49 -18.22 -4.52
N GLN A 127 -14.53 -17.31 -4.71
CA GLN A 127 -14.05 -16.99 -6.04
C GLN A 127 -13.09 -18.07 -6.51
N TRP A 128 -13.23 -18.47 -7.76
CA TRP A 128 -12.23 -19.30 -8.42
C TRP A 128 -10.92 -18.51 -8.59
N ALA A 129 -9.81 -19.12 -8.25
CA ALA A 129 -8.49 -18.54 -8.36
C ALA A 129 -7.47 -19.66 -8.66
N ASP A 130 -7.43 -20.10 -9.91
CA ASP A 130 -6.46 -21.06 -10.46
C ASP A 130 -6.20 -22.29 -9.58
N PHE A 131 -7.28 -22.92 -9.09
CA PHE A 131 -7.25 -24.09 -8.20
C PHE A 131 -6.60 -23.85 -6.82
N THR A 132 -6.37 -22.59 -6.44
CA THR A 132 -5.91 -22.27 -5.09
C THR A 132 -7.03 -22.40 -4.08
N THR A 133 -6.66 -22.68 -2.84
CA THR A 133 -7.51 -22.60 -1.66
C THR A 133 -7.11 -21.41 -0.81
N SER A 134 -8.00 -20.97 0.08
CA SER A 134 -7.68 -19.84 0.96
C SER A 134 -8.27 -20.04 2.34
N GLU A 135 -7.45 -19.76 3.33
CA GLU A 135 -7.85 -19.61 4.74
C GLU A 135 -7.81 -18.12 5.11
N ARG A 136 -8.75 -17.70 5.97
CA ARG A 136 -8.93 -16.29 6.29
C ARG A 136 -9.08 -16.06 7.77
N TRP A 137 -8.50 -14.95 8.22
CA TRP A 137 -8.56 -14.50 9.61
C TRP A 137 -8.84 -12.99 9.67
N MET A 138 -9.49 -12.59 10.76
CA MET A 138 -9.69 -11.19 11.08
C MET A 138 -9.29 -10.90 12.52
N ALA A 139 -8.80 -9.71 12.76
CA ALA A 139 -8.56 -9.17 14.08
C ALA A 139 -8.98 -7.71 14.12
N ALA A 140 -9.58 -7.29 15.22
CA ALA A 140 -9.88 -5.89 15.50
C ALA A 140 -9.28 -5.54 16.87
N PRO A 141 -8.40 -4.54 16.95
CA PRO A 141 -7.76 -4.17 18.21
C PRO A 141 -8.72 -3.37 19.10
N GLY A 142 -8.42 -3.39 20.39
CA GLY A 142 -9.13 -2.56 21.36
C GLY A 142 -10.56 -2.99 21.64
N SER A 143 -11.37 -2.02 22.08
CA SER A 143 -12.78 -2.22 22.45
C SER A 143 -13.76 -1.69 21.40
N GLU A 144 -13.28 -1.13 20.31
CA GLU A 144 -14.15 -0.62 19.24
C GLU A 144 -14.73 -1.79 18.45
N PRO A 145 -16.07 -1.89 18.35
CA PRO A 145 -16.69 -3.00 17.66
C PRO A 145 -16.59 -2.85 16.15
N VAL A 146 -16.48 -3.97 15.45
CA VAL A 146 -16.79 -4.03 14.02
C VAL A 146 -18.29 -3.85 13.88
N SER A 147 -18.74 -2.89 13.10
CA SER A 147 -20.16 -2.58 12.88
C SER A 147 -20.56 -2.84 11.43
N ILE A 148 -21.87 -2.98 11.22
CA ILE A 148 -22.45 -3.09 9.88
C ILE A 148 -23.38 -1.90 9.70
N ASP A 149 -23.19 -1.13 8.63
CA ASP A 149 -24.03 0.01 8.33
C ASP A 149 -25.38 -0.42 7.70
N GLU A 150 -26.30 0.54 7.52
CA GLU A 150 -27.64 0.30 6.96
C GLU A 150 -27.61 -0.32 5.54
N LYS A 151 -26.50 -0.22 4.85
CA LYS A 151 -26.29 -0.81 3.51
C LYS A 151 -25.66 -2.21 3.58
N GLY A 152 -25.45 -2.75 4.78
CA GLY A 152 -24.79 -4.04 4.97
C GLY A 152 -23.26 -4.01 4.83
N VAL A 153 -22.64 -2.82 4.81
CA VAL A 153 -21.20 -2.67 4.69
C VAL A 153 -20.54 -2.76 6.06
N TRP A 154 -19.54 -3.60 6.16
CA TRP A 154 -18.75 -3.77 7.38
C TRP A 154 -17.82 -2.59 7.59
N ARG A 155 -17.86 -2.02 8.78
CA ARG A 155 -17.02 -0.93 9.25
C ARG A 155 -16.04 -1.45 10.30
N PHE A 156 -14.78 -1.37 9.99
CA PHE A 156 -13.69 -1.82 10.86
C PHE A 156 -13.01 -0.61 11.50
N PRO A 157 -12.60 -0.69 12.77
CA PRO A 157 -11.77 0.33 13.41
C PRO A 157 -10.36 0.37 12.81
N ASP A 158 -9.65 1.47 13.00
CA ASP A 158 -8.23 1.53 12.66
C ASP A 158 -7.43 0.53 13.49
N GLY A 159 -6.40 -0.05 12.90
CA GLY A 159 -5.66 -1.18 13.46
C GLY A 159 -6.29 -2.55 13.17
N ALA A 160 -7.49 -2.62 12.59
CA ALA A 160 -8.08 -3.89 12.19
C ALA A 160 -7.26 -4.54 11.06
N VAL A 161 -7.23 -5.87 11.08
CA VAL A 161 -6.49 -6.68 10.11
C VAL A 161 -7.41 -7.74 9.50
N LEU A 162 -7.33 -7.87 8.18
CA LEU A 162 -7.86 -9.02 7.45
C LEU A 162 -6.69 -9.76 6.82
N ALA A 163 -6.57 -11.05 7.08
CA ALA A 163 -5.51 -11.89 6.53
C ALA A 163 -6.10 -13.02 5.68
N LYS A 164 -5.41 -13.34 4.59
CA LYS A 164 -5.77 -14.45 3.70
C LYS A 164 -4.50 -15.20 3.29
N THR A 165 -4.39 -16.47 3.66
CA THR A 165 -3.35 -17.35 3.16
C THR A 165 -3.85 -18.09 1.94
N VAL A 166 -3.09 -18.00 0.86
CA VAL A 166 -3.36 -18.66 -0.41
C VAL A 166 -2.46 -19.89 -0.52
N SER A 167 -3.08 -21.04 -0.80
CA SER A 167 -2.40 -22.33 -0.93
C SER A 167 -2.79 -23.04 -2.23
N ILE A 168 -1.91 -23.90 -2.73
CA ILE A 168 -2.15 -24.72 -3.91
C ILE A 168 -1.69 -26.16 -3.67
N GLU A 169 -2.42 -27.15 -4.21
CA GLU A 169 -1.91 -28.52 -4.33
C GLU A 169 -0.86 -28.57 -5.45
N MET A 170 0.36 -28.96 -5.12
CA MET A 170 1.43 -29.13 -6.12
C MET A 170 1.17 -30.32 -7.04
N GLU A 171 0.43 -31.31 -6.55
CA GLU A 171 -0.10 -32.43 -7.30
C GLU A 171 -1.64 -32.45 -7.11
N ARG A 172 -2.34 -32.22 -8.20
CA ARG A 172 -3.80 -32.05 -8.18
C ARG A 172 -4.52 -33.29 -7.65
N GLY A 173 -5.38 -33.08 -6.65
CA GLY A 173 -6.14 -34.17 -6.00
C GLY A 173 -5.34 -34.90 -4.91
N VAL A 174 -4.14 -34.39 -4.56
CA VAL A 174 -3.32 -34.91 -3.47
C VAL A 174 -3.18 -33.83 -2.38
N PRO A 175 -4.09 -33.81 -1.36
CA PRO A 175 -4.11 -32.78 -0.33
C PRO A 175 -2.80 -32.66 0.47
N SER A 176 -2.04 -33.73 0.61
CA SER A 176 -0.73 -33.73 1.28
C SER A 176 0.35 -32.96 0.52
N SER A 177 0.12 -32.68 -0.77
CA SER A 177 1.00 -31.87 -1.60
C SER A 177 0.75 -30.36 -1.46
N GLN A 178 -0.24 -29.96 -0.65
CA GLN A 178 -0.62 -28.56 -0.49
C GLN A 178 0.54 -27.73 0.06
N ARG A 179 0.78 -26.57 -0.58
CA ARG A 179 1.78 -25.58 -0.17
C ARG A 179 1.17 -24.20 -0.10
N ARG A 180 1.51 -23.45 0.93
CA ARG A 180 1.19 -22.05 1.05
C ARG A 180 2.10 -21.26 0.11
N LEU A 181 1.51 -20.38 -0.67
CA LEU A 181 2.22 -19.49 -1.57
C LEU A 181 2.52 -18.16 -0.87
N GLU A 182 1.48 -17.55 -0.37
CA GLU A 182 1.54 -16.23 0.27
C GLU A 182 0.45 -16.05 1.32
N THR A 183 0.70 -15.14 2.25
CA THR A 183 -0.33 -14.58 3.14
C THR A 183 -0.48 -13.09 2.82
N GLN A 184 -1.64 -12.73 2.31
CA GLN A 184 -2.03 -11.35 2.02
C GLN A 184 -2.68 -10.75 3.26
N ILE A 185 -2.27 -9.54 3.63
CA ILE A 185 -2.79 -8.82 4.79
C ILE A 185 -3.32 -7.47 4.31
N LEU A 186 -4.52 -7.12 4.76
CA LEU A 186 -5.05 -5.77 4.71
C LEU A 186 -5.03 -5.22 6.14
N HIS A 187 -4.27 -4.17 6.37
CA HIS A 187 -4.21 -3.45 7.63
C HIS A 187 -4.92 -2.11 7.49
N ARG A 188 -5.83 -1.83 8.41
CA ARG A 188 -6.57 -0.57 8.41
C ARG A 188 -5.80 0.48 9.18
N GLU A 189 -5.43 1.57 8.50
CA GLU A 189 -4.66 2.67 9.07
C GLU A 189 -5.17 4.00 8.51
N ALA A 190 -5.42 4.96 9.39
CA ALA A 190 -5.91 6.30 9.05
C ALA A 190 -7.13 6.28 8.09
N GLY A 191 -8.08 5.36 8.33
CA GLY A 191 -9.28 5.21 7.54
C GLY A 191 -9.11 4.50 6.19
N ALA A 192 -7.91 4.03 5.84
CA ALA A 192 -7.61 3.30 4.61
C ALA A 192 -7.18 1.86 4.88
N TRP A 193 -7.38 0.97 3.90
CA TRP A 193 -6.84 -0.37 3.91
C TRP A 193 -5.50 -0.39 3.15
N LEU A 194 -4.43 -0.78 3.84
CA LEU A 194 -3.09 -0.91 3.28
C LEU A 194 -2.76 -2.38 3.04
N PRO A 195 -2.43 -2.77 1.80
CA PRO A 195 -2.14 -4.17 1.46
C PRO A 195 -0.67 -4.50 1.73
N TYR A 196 -0.44 -5.70 2.25
CA TYR A 196 0.89 -6.30 2.46
C TYR A 196 0.86 -7.76 2.03
N THR A 197 1.96 -8.26 1.47
CA THR A 197 2.09 -9.65 1.04
C THR A 197 3.31 -10.28 1.68
N TYR A 198 3.12 -11.42 2.33
CA TYR A 198 4.18 -12.26 2.89
C TYR A 198 4.29 -13.54 2.07
N ARG A 199 5.47 -13.81 1.53
CA ARG A 199 5.76 -15.02 0.74
C ARG A 199 6.29 -16.14 1.62
N TRP A 200 5.72 -17.33 1.50
CA TRP A 200 6.14 -18.50 2.23
C TRP A 200 7.45 -19.06 1.70
N ASN A 201 8.34 -19.47 2.62
CA ASN A 201 9.56 -20.19 2.26
C ASN A 201 9.26 -21.63 1.79
N ALA A 202 10.25 -22.27 1.18
CA ALA A 202 10.11 -23.63 0.66
C ALA A 202 9.81 -24.67 1.76
N GLU A 203 10.33 -24.44 2.96
CA GLU A 203 10.18 -25.29 4.14
C GLU A 203 8.81 -25.13 4.81
N GLN A 204 7.99 -24.14 4.39
CA GLN A 204 6.67 -23.83 4.94
C GLN A 204 6.67 -23.50 6.44
N THR A 205 7.80 -22.96 6.93
CA THR A 205 7.99 -22.62 8.35
C THR A 205 7.79 -21.15 8.65
N GLU A 206 8.01 -20.27 7.64
CA GLU A 206 7.92 -18.83 7.80
C GLU A 206 7.51 -18.16 6.47
N ALA A 207 6.87 -16.98 6.58
CA ALA A 207 6.65 -16.12 5.44
C ALA A 207 7.27 -14.73 5.66
N THR A 208 7.91 -14.18 4.62
CA THR A 208 8.60 -12.89 4.68
C THR A 208 7.89 -11.84 3.83
N LEU A 209 7.88 -10.60 4.33
CA LEU A 209 7.30 -9.46 3.65
C LEU A 209 7.96 -9.25 2.29
N ALA A 210 7.17 -9.22 1.22
CA ALA A 210 7.65 -8.89 -0.12
C ALA A 210 8.10 -7.41 -0.17
N ALA A 211 9.25 -7.16 -0.79
CA ALA A 211 9.83 -5.81 -0.84
C ALA A 211 9.08 -4.85 -1.78
N SER A 212 8.33 -5.39 -2.75
CA SER A 212 7.43 -4.65 -3.65
C SER A 212 6.22 -5.54 -3.95
N GLY A 213 5.07 -4.93 -4.23
CA GLY A 213 3.91 -5.67 -4.72
C GLY A 213 4.31 -6.51 -5.94
N VAL A 214 3.77 -7.71 -6.02
CA VAL A 214 3.99 -8.66 -7.11
C VAL A 214 3.00 -8.35 -8.22
#